data_88ede1d6582d550782d13edd26b9cbb9
#
_entry.id   88ede1d6582d550782d13edd26b9cbb9
#
_cell.length_a   1.000
_cell.length_b   1.000
_cell.length_c   1.000
_cell.angle_alpha   90.00
_cell.angle_beta   90.00
_cell.angle_gamma   90.00
#
_symmetry.space_group_name_H-M   'P 1'
#
loop_
_entity.id
_entity.type
_entity.pdbx_description
1 polymer ?
#
loop_
_entity_poly.entity_id
_entity_poly.type
_entity_poly.pdbx_seq_one_letter_code
_entity_poly.pdbx_strand_id
1 'polypeptide(L)'
;MTLRQALAYAIDKDSFGKKRAISPISPNSWAFNPQVKQYSYNPARARELLKSLPKDQKDKLTIKLVTIPTLLSIADKIKTDWEAIGVKTQVQVSSNSLVDFQTMLAIQEIPPDPDQYSFWHSTQTSSNITNYRNSKESQRIDKLLEEGRTTLDQESRKQIYIDFQRFLVEDSPIIFLYHPTTYTVVKK
;
A
#
# COMPACT_ATOMS: atom_id res chain seq x y z
N MET A 1 -2.21 10.68 -7.43
CA MET A 1 -1.94 10.83 -5.97
C MET A 1 -3.24 11.09 -5.17
N THR A 2 -3.98 12.14 -5.39
CA THR A 2 -5.14 12.58 -4.57
C THR A 2 -6.19 11.48 -4.32
N LEU A 3 -6.60 10.73 -5.34
CA LEU A 3 -7.55 9.63 -5.19
C LEU A 3 -7.02 8.55 -4.23
N ARG A 4 -5.78 8.11 -4.40
CA ARG A 4 -5.19 7.07 -3.55
C ARG A 4 -5.11 7.49 -2.08
N GLN A 5 -4.78 8.76 -1.83
CA GLN A 5 -4.79 9.32 -0.48
C GLN A 5 -6.21 9.40 0.11
N ALA A 6 -7.21 9.77 -0.69
CA ALA A 6 -8.61 9.76 -0.25
C ALA A 6 -9.06 8.35 0.18
N LEU A 7 -8.76 7.34 -0.63
CA LEU A 7 -9.04 5.94 -0.33
C LEU A 7 -8.32 5.47 0.94
N ALA A 8 -7.07 5.91 1.15
CA ALA A 8 -6.31 5.58 2.35
C ALA A 8 -6.90 6.19 3.64
N TYR A 9 -7.41 7.43 3.59
CA TYR A 9 -8.09 8.07 4.71
C TYR A 9 -9.48 7.48 5.00
N ALA A 10 -10.12 6.87 4.01
CA ALA A 10 -11.47 6.33 4.15
C ALA A 10 -11.51 5.01 4.91
N ILE A 11 -10.42 4.25 4.97
CA ILE A 11 -10.40 2.92 5.60
C ILE A 11 -10.17 3.06 7.11
N ASP A 12 -11.09 2.52 7.91
CA ASP A 12 -10.91 2.33 9.35
C ASP A 12 -10.00 1.12 9.61
N LYS A 13 -8.69 1.37 9.63
CA LYS A 13 -7.67 0.33 9.78
C LYS A 13 -7.64 -0.25 11.19
N ASP A 14 -8.05 0.51 12.21
CA ASP A 14 -8.04 0.07 13.60
C ASP A 14 -9.16 -0.95 13.86
N SER A 15 -10.24 -0.89 13.08
CA SER A 15 -11.34 -1.86 13.16
C SER A 15 -10.98 -3.30 12.78
N PHE A 16 -9.82 -3.51 12.15
CA PHE A 16 -9.32 -4.87 11.89
C PHE A 16 -8.76 -5.57 13.13
N GLY A 17 -8.59 -4.85 14.25
CA GLY A 17 -8.13 -5.40 15.54
C GLY A 17 -6.73 -6.02 15.48
N LYS A 18 -5.88 -5.56 14.56
CA LYS A 18 -4.52 -6.07 14.31
C LYS A 18 -3.50 -4.93 14.42
N LYS A 19 -2.22 -5.31 14.60
CA LYS A 19 -1.13 -4.34 14.61
C LYS A 19 -1.04 -3.66 13.25
N ARG A 20 -1.19 -2.33 13.21
CA ARG A 20 -1.15 -1.57 11.96
C ARG A 20 0.19 -1.72 11.24
N ALA A 21 0.12 -1.92 9.94
CA ALA A 21 1.23 -1.72 9.03
C ALA A 21 1.20 -0.27 8.52
N ILE A 22 2.36 0.37 8.47
CA ILE A 22 2.47 1.78 8.06
C ILE A 22 3.46 2.00 6.92
N SER A 23 4.30 1.00 6.64
CA SER A 23 5.34 1.09 5.61
C SER A 23 5.66 -0.29 5.04
N PRO A 24 6.42 -0.38 3.93
CA PRO A 24 6.82 -1.64 3.32
C PRO A 24 7.94 -2.36 4.10
N ILE A 25 8.55 -1.71 5.08
CA ILE A 25 9.63 -2.29 5.89
C ILE A 25 9.08 -2.73 7.23
N SER A 26 9.52 -3.92 7.68
CA SER A 26 9.11 -4.50 8.96
C SER A 26 9.45 -3.58 10.13
N PRO A 27 8.57 -3.43 11.14
CA PRO A 27 8.87 -2.67 12.35
C PRO A 27 10.03 -3.24 13.18
N ASN A 28 10.46 -4.47 12.89
CA ASN A 28 11.63 -5.08 13.52
C ASN A 28 12.93 -4.82 12.73
N SER A 29 12.86 -4.17 11.58
CA SER A 29 14.05 -3.82 10.79
C SER A 29 14.77 -2.62 11.37
N TRP A 30 16.11 -2.64 11.30
CA TRP A 30 16.96 -1.51 11.67
C TRP A 30 16.72 -0.24 10.84
N ALA A 31 16.13 -0.39 9.66
CA ALA A 31 15.81 0.69 8.74
C ALA A 31 14.35 1.14 8.81
N PHE A 32 13.55 0.65 9.77
CA PHE A 32 12.15 1.02 9.90
C PHE A 32 11.98 2.52 10.22
N ASN A 33 11.08 3.18 9.51
CA ASN A 33 10.70 4.57 9.76
C ASN A 33 9.33 4.67 10.44
N PRO A 34 9.26 4.93 11.77
CA PRO A 34 7.99 5.10 12.47
C PRO A 34 7.31 6.44 12.18
N GLN A 35 8.02 7.40 11.57
CA GLN A 35 7.56 8.79 11.33
C GLN A 35 6.95 8.99 9.93
N VAL A 36 6.69 7.91 9.18
CA VAL A 36 6.00 8.02 7.91
C VAL A 36 4.60 8.60 8.10
N LYS A 37 4.10 9.28 7.08
CA LYS A 37 2.74 9.82 7.07
C LYS A 37 1.72 8.73 7.35
N GLN A 38 0.92 8.93 8.39
CA GLN A 38 -0.16 8.02 8.73
C GLN A 38 -1.48 8.54 8.15
N TYR A 39 -2.14 7.67 7.38
CA TYR A 39 -3.49 7.91 6.91
C TYR A 39 -4.48 7.37 7.93
N SER A 40 -4.62 8.07 9.07
CA SER A 40 -5.62 7.73 10.10
C SER A 40 -7.03 7.88 9.53
N TYR A 41 -7.97 7.10 10.04
CA TYR A 41 -9.36 7.13 9.58
C TYR A 41 -9.94 8.54 9.65
N ASN A 42 -10.27 9.10 8.50
CA ASN A 42 -10.84 10.44 8.38
C ASN A 42 -11.71 10.54 7.10
N PRO A 43 -12.96 10.06 7.14
CA PRO A 43 -13.84 10.09 5.98
C PRO A 43 -14.22 11.52 5.53
N ALA A 44 -14.16 12.50 6.43
CA ALA A 44 -14.37 13.91 6.06
C ALA A 44 -13.25 14.39 5.14
N ARG A 45 -11.98 14.14 5.53
CA ARG A 45 -10.81 14.47 4.70
C ARG A 45 -10.81 13.71 3.38
N ALA A 46 -11.22 12.44 3.39
CA ALA A 46 -11.36 11.65 2.18
C ALA A 46 -12.35 12.29 1.19
N ARG A 47 -13.52 12.73 1.66
CA ARG A 47 -14.52 13.43 0.81
C ARG A 47 -14.01 14.77 0.27
N GLU A 48 -13.25 15.53 1.06
CA GLU A 48 -12.62 16.77 0.60
C GLU A 48 -11.67 16.52 -0.57
N LEU A 49 -10.81 15.50 -0.44
CA LEU A 49 -9.88 15.11 -1.50
C LEU A 49 -10.63 14.64 -2.75
N LEU A 50 -11.71 13.88 -2.61
CA LEU A 50 -12.53 13.47 -3.74
C LEU A 50 -13.21 14.67 -4.42
N LYS A 51 -13.64 15.69 -3.65
CA LYS A 51 -14.20 16.92 -4.24
C LYS A 51 -13.21 17.67 -5.13
N SER A 52 -11.91 17.59 -4.83
CA SER A 52 -10.85 18.25 -5.62
C SER A 52 -10.50 17.52 -6.93
N LEU A 53 -11.00 16.31 -7.15
CA LEU A 53 -10.80 15.59 -8.40
C LEU A 53 -11.55 16.25 -9.57
N PRO A 54 -11.04 16.17 -10.81
CA PRO A 54 -11.76 16.57 -12.00
C PRO A 54 -13.13 15.88 -12.11
N LYS A 55 -14.13 16.59 -12.65
CA LYS A 55 -15.51 16.08 -12.73
C LYS A 55 -15.63 14.80 -13.53
N ASP A 56 -14.94 14.71 -14.65
CA ASP A 56 -14.88 13.52 -15.53
C ASP A 56 -14.33 12.26 -14.82
N GLN A 57 -13.42 12.46 -13.87
CA GLN A 57 -12.91 11.35 -13.05
C GLN A 57 -13.90 10.93 -11.97
N LYS A 58 -14.62 11.89 -11.36
CA LYS A 58 -15.63 11.61 -10.34
C LYS A 58 -16.83 10.85 -10.89
N ASP A 59 -17.36 11.29 -12.01
CA ASP A 59 -18.59 10.76 -12.62
C ASP A 59 -18.42 9.28 -13.07
N LYS A 60 -17.17 8.85 -13.31
CA LYS A 60 -16.82 7.50 -13.75
C LYS A 60 -16.16 6.67 -12.66
N LEU A 61 -16.07 7.17 -11.42
CA LEU A 61 -15.31 6.54 -10.37
C LEU A 61 -16.01 5.27 -9.86
N THR A 62 -15.62 4.15 -10.42
CA THR A 62 -15.94 2.82 -9.93
C THR A 62 -14.62 2.07 -9.76
N ILE A 63 -14.38 1.51 -8.58
CA ILE A 63 -13.15 0.77 -8.27
C ILE A 63 -13.45 -0.72 -8.24
N LYS A 64 -12.70 -1.48 -9.03
CA LYS A 64 -12.66 -2.95 -8.98
C LYS A 64 -11.56 -3.36 -7.99
N LEU A 65 -11.98 -3.92 -6.86
CA LEU A 65 -11.11 -4.47 -5.82
C LEU A 65 -11.05 -5.98 -5.96
N VAL A 66 -9.90 -6.48 -6.39
CA VAL A 66 -9.68 -7.93 -6.53
C VAL A 66 -8.99 -8.48 -5.29
N THR A 67 -9.40 -9.67 -4.84
CA THR A 67 -8.83 -10.33 -3.68
C THR A 67 -8.93 -11.85 -3.77
N ILE A 68 -8.31 -12.56 -2.83
CA ILE A 68 -8.43 -14.01 -2.66
C ILE A 68 -9.55 -14.35 -1.67
N PRO A 69 -10.10 -15.59 -1.70
CA PRO A 69 -11.23 -15.98 -0.83
C PRO A 69 -10.99 -15.72 0.66
N THR A 70 -9.78 -15.94 1.15
CA THR A 70 -9.41 -15.79 2.57
C THR A 70 -9.43 -14.34 3.06
N LEU A 71 -9.41 -13.36 2.16
CA LEU A 71 -9.43 -11.93 2.48
C LEU A 71 -10.76 -11.26 2.13
N LEU A 72 -11.78 -12.03 1.74
CA LEU A 72 -13.07 -11.48 1.30
C LEU A 72 -13.72 -10.58 2.36
N SER A 73 -13.74 -10.99 3.62
CA SER A 73 -14.32 -10.19 4.71
C SER A 73 -13.62 -8.83 4.89
N ILE A 74 -12.31 -8.79 4.66
CA ILE A 74 -11.54 -7.54 4.69
C ILE A 74 -11.87 -6.67 3.48
N ALA A 75 -11.99 -7.27 2.30
CA ALA A 75 -12.38 -6.56 1.08
C ALA A 75 -13.79 -5.96 1.18
N ASP A 76 -14.75 -6.68 1.77
CA ASP A 76 -16.11 -6.19 1.99
C ASP A 76 -16.15 -5.00 2.96
N LYS A 77 -15.32 -5.04 4.01
CA LYS A 77 -15.17 -3.89 4.89
C LYS A 77 -14.57 -2.67 4.17
N ILE A 78 -13.52 -2.87 3.39
CA ILE A 78 -12.91 -1.80 2.58
C ILE A 78 -13.95 -1.22 1.60
N LYS A 79 -14.73 -2.08 0.96
CA LYS A 79 -15.83 -1.64 0.09
C LYS A 79 -16.81 -0.74 0.85
N THR A 80 -17.26 -1.17 2.03
CA THR A 80 -18.16 -0.39 2.88
C THR A 80 -17.60 0.98 3.22
N ASP A 81 -16.32 1.04 3.62
CA ASP A 81 -15.64 2.28 3.97
C ASP A 81 -15.50 3.22 2.74
N TRP A 82 -15.21 2.68 1.56
CA TRP A 82 -15.12 3.48 0.32
C TRP A 82 -16.49 3.93 -0.18
N GLU A 83 -17.51 3.09 -0.08
CA GLU A 83 -18.88 3.48 -0.44
C GLU A 83 -19.43 4.58 0.49
N ALA A 84 -19.04 4.58 1.76
CA ALA A 84 -19.40 5.64 2.72
C ALA A 84 -18.86 7.02 2.35
N ILE A 85 -17.84 7.11 1.53
CA ILE A 85 -17.29 8.36 0.99
C ILE A 85 -17.73 8.65 -0.45
N GLY A 86 -18.62 7.82 -1.01
CA GLY A 86 -19.18 8.00 -2.35
C GLY A 86 -18.40 7.35 -3.49
N VAL A 87 -17.48 6.41 -3.18
CA VAL A 87 -16.72 5.67 -4.20
C VAL A 87 -17.38 4.31 -4.44
N LYS A 88 -17.98 4.12 -5.60
CA LYS A 88 -18.58 2.85 -5.99
C LYS A 88 -17.50 1.76 -6.08
N THR A 89 -17.70 0.65 -5.38
CA THR A 89 -16.68 -0.41 -5.27
C THR A 89 -17.28 -1.77 -5.63
N GLN A 90 -16.58 -2.51 -6.51
CA GLN A 90 -16.93 -3.87 -6.89
C GLN A 90 -15.84 -4.82 -6.38
N VAL A 91 -16.19 -5.73 -5.48
CA VAL A 91 -15.28 -6.78 -5.01
C VAL A 91 -15.35 -7.95 -5.95
N GLN A 92 -14.19 -8.42 -6.40
CA GLN A 92 -14.04 -9.63 -7.21
C GLN A 92 -13.09 -10.59 -6.52
N VAL A 93 -13.55 -11.81 -6.28
CA VAL A 93 -12.70 -12.89 -5.76
C VAL A 93 -12.08 -13.64 -6.92
N SER A 94 -10.76 -13.85 -6.86
CA SER A 94 -10.01 -14.64 -7.83
C SER A 94 -9.06 -15.59 -7.10
N SER A 95 -9.10 -16.87 -7.48
CA SER A 95 -8.16 -17.87 -6.96
C SER A 95 -6.94 -18.04 -7.84
N ASN A 96 -6.98 -17.49 -9.07
CA ASN A 96 -5.92 -17.60 -10.08
C ASN A 96 -5.32 -16.23 -10.38
N SER A 97 -4.21 -16.21 -11.10
CA SER A 97 -3.42 -15.01 -11.41
C SER A 97 -4.26 -13.77 -11.67
N LEU A 98 -3.92 -12.71 -10.99
CA LEU A 98 -4.60 -11.41 -10.95
C LEU A 98 -4.29 -10.64 -12.26
N VAL A 99 -4.99 -10.95 -13.32
CA VAL A 99 -4.64 -10.48 -14.67
C VAL A 99 -5.18 -9.08 -14.98
N ASP A 100 -6.31 -8.68 -14.36
CA ASP A 100 -6.93 -7.37 -14.58
C ASP A 100 -7.54 -6.81 -13.31
N PHE A 101 -6.86 -5.84 -12.69
CA PHE A 101 -7.33 -5.17 -11.48
C PHE A 101 -6.98 -3.67 -11.51
N GLN A 102 -7.83 -2.86 -10.90
CA GLN A 102 -7.53 -1.46 -10.58
C GLN A 102 -6.92 -1.34 -9.19
N THR A 103 -7.42 -2.15 -8.26
CA THR A 103 -6.88 -2.31 -6.92
C THR A 103 -6.90 -3.79 -6.54
N MET A 104 -5.92 -4.19 -5.72
CA MET A 104 -5.80 -5.54 -5.24
C MET A 104 -5.59 -5.55 -3.73
N LEU A 105 -6.29 -6.42 -3.02
CA LEU A 105 -6.03 -6.75 -1.63
C LEU A 105 -5.25 -8.06 -1.55
N ALA A 106 -4.03 -7.98 -1.02
CA ALA A 106 -3.13 -9.13 -0.91
C ALA A 106 -2.32 -9.09 0.39
N ILE A 107 -1.73 -10.22 0.74
CA ILE A 107 -0.70 -10.34 1.78
C ILE A 107 0.65 -10.35 1.08
N GLN A 108 1.57 -9.52 1.55
CA GLN A 108 2.95 -9.49 1.09
C GLN A 108 3.88 -9.90 2.21
N GLU A 109 4.76 -10.86 1.94
CA GLU A 109 5.87 -11.17 2.84
C GLU A 109 6.93 -10.07 2.75
N ILE A 110 7.37 -9.61 3.92
CA ILE A 110 8.39 -8.57 4.02
C ILE A 110 9.70 -9.24 4.42
N PRO A 111 10.76 -9.15 3.58
CA PRO A 111 12.05 -9.73 3.91
C PRO A 111 12.69 -9.04 5.13
N PRO A 112 13.59 -9.73 5.86
CA PRO A 112 14.33 -9.12 6.97
C PRO A 112 15.25 -7.98 6.54
N ASP A 113 15.88 -8.09 5.37
CA ASP A 113 16.69 -7.00 4.78
C ASP A 113 15.76 -5.92 4.24
N PRO A 114 16.06 -4.63 4.45
CA PRO A 114 15.25 -3.52 3.99
C PRO A 114 15.28 -3.31 2.46
N ASP A 115 16.03 -4.11 1.70
CA ASP A 115 16.04 -4.03 0.24
C ASP A 115 14.67 -4.36 -0.35
N GLN A 116 14.05 -3.36 -0.92
CA GLN A 116 12.71 -3.43 -1.50
C GLN A 116 12.74 -3.29 -3.04
N TYR A 117 13.91 -3.41 -3.65
CA TYR A 117 14.11 -3.20 -5.09
C TYR A 117 13.18 -4.08 -5.94
N SER A 118 13.10 -5.39 -5.63
CA SER A 118 12.29 -6.34 -6.38
C SER A 118 10.79 -6.01 -6.38
N PHE A 119 10.31 -5.29 -5.36
CA PHE A 119 8.89 -4.97 -5.21
C PHE A 119 8.51 -3.59 -5.77
N TRP A 120 9.45 -2.65 -5.79
CA TRP A 120 9.12 -1.24 -6.05
C TRP A 120 9.85 -0.61 -7.21
N HIS A 121 10.99 -1.14 -7.64
CA HIS A 121 11.73 -0.55 -8.74
C HIS A 121 10.95 -0.67 -10.05
N SER A 122 10.91 0.40 -10.85
CA SER A 122 10.08 0.50 -12.07
C SER A 122 10.43 -0.54 -13.13
N THR A 123 11.68 -1.05 -13.15
CA THR A 123 12.12 -2.10 -14.07
C THR A 123 11.63 -3.50 -13.69
N GLN A 124 11.16 -3.68 -12.46
CA GLN A 124 10.70 -4.99 -11.95
C GLN A 124 9.24 -5.27 -12.32
N THR A 125 8.96 -5.37 -13.61
CA THR A 125 7.59 -5.42 -14.15
C THR A 125 6.80 -6.67 -13.77
N SER A 126 7.47 -7.76 -13.41
CA SER A 126 6.81 -9.02 -12.98
C SER A 126 6.49 -9.08 -11.49
N SER A 127 7.28 -8.41 -10.65
CA SER A 127 7.13 -8.44 -9.18
C SER A 127 6.59 -7.13 -8.61
N ASN A 128 6.75 -6.00 -9.31
CA ASN A 128 6.11 -4.74 -8.93
C ASN A 128 4.65 -4.72 -9.38
N ILE A 129 3.79 -5.30 -8.56
CA ILE A 129 2.34 -5.43 -8.82
C ILE A 129 1.58 -4.11 -8.77
N THR A 130 2.18 -3.04 -8.23
CA THR A 130 1.51 -1.73 -8.10
C THR A 130 1.49 -0.94 -9.39
N ASN A 131 2.25 -1.35 -10.41
CA ASN A 131 2.48 -0.60 -11.64
C ASN A 131 2.91 0.86 -11.39
N TYR A 132 3.54 1.12 -10.24
CA TYR A 132 4.05 2.43 -9.85
C TYR A 132 5.34 2.75 -10.59
N ARG A 133 5.20 3.34 -11.78
CA ARG A 133 6.28 3.64 -12.73
C ARG A 133 5.92 4.81 -13.64
N ASN A 134 6.86 5.29 -14.43
CA ASN A 134 6.69 6.33 -15.43
C ASN A 134 6.23 7.71 -14.87
N SER A 135 6.57 7.98 -13.62
CA SER A 135 6.35 9.29 -12.99
C SER A 135 7.64 9.83 -12.37
N LYS A 136 7.69 11.13 -12.07
CA LYS A 136 8.83 11.72 -11.36
C LYS A 136 8.99 11.12 -9.96
N GLU A 137 7.87 10.80 -9.33
CA GLU A 137 7.84 10.20 -8.00
C GLU A 137 8.43 8.78 -8.03
N SER A 138 8.06 7.96 -9.02
CA SER A 138 8.63 6.60 -9.16
C SER A 138 10.12 6.63 -9.47
N GLN A 139 10.60 7.56 -10.29
CA GLN A 139 12.02 7.73 -10.57
C GLN A 139 12.84 8.07 -9.30
N ARG A 140 12.26 8.87 -8.40
CA ARG A 140 12.87 9.15 -7.09
C ARG A 140 12.98 7.88 -6.23
N ILE A 141 11.94 7.05 -6.25
CA ILE A 141 11.95 5.76 -5.55
C ILE A 141 12.99 4.81 -6.14
N ASP A 142 13.07 4.73 -7.47
CA ASP A 142 14.07 3.92 -8.17
C ASP A 142 15.50 4.28 -7.72
N LYS A 143 15.82 5.58 -7.72
CA LYS A 143 17.12 6.08 -7.31
C LYS A 143 17.47 5.72 -5.87
N LEU A 144 16.52 5.86 -4.93
CA LEU A 144 16.74 5.50 -3.53
C LEU A 144 16.98 3.99 -3.36
N LEU A 145 16.29 3.17 -4.14
CA LEU A 145 16.48 1.72 -4.10
C LEU A 145 17.84 1.30 -4.67
N GLU A 146 18.32 1.97 -5.73
CA GLU A 146 19.65 1.77 -6.29
C GLU A 146 20.75 2.20 -5.32
N GLU A 147 20.61 3.39 -4.73
CA GLU A 147 21.54 3.90 -3.72
C GLU A 147 21.58 3.00 -2.47
N GLY A 148 20.43 2.50 -1.99
CA GLY A 148 20.36 1.60 -0.86
C GLY A 148 21.06 0.26 -1.08
N ARG A 149 21.20 -0.20 -2.33
CA ARG A 149 21.95 -1.42 -2.69
C ARG A 149 23.46 -1.19 -2.78
N THR A 150 23.88 -0.01 -3.16
CA THR A 150 25.30 0.31 -3.37
C THR A 150 25.98 0.89 -2.13
N THR A 151 25.21 1.35 -1.15
CA THR A 151 25.74 1.95 0.08
C THR A 151 26.10 0.87 1.09
N LEU A 152 27.39 0.81 1.47
CA LEU A 152 27.91 -0.19 2.40
C LEU A 152 27.81 0.24 3.86
N ASP A 153 27.92 1.54 4.14
CA ASP A 153 27.78 2.08 5.49
C ASP A 153 26.34 1.95 5.98
N GLN A 154 26.12 1.27 7.09
CA GLN A 154 24.79 0.92 7.58
C GLN A 154 23.95 2.14 7.96
N GLU A 155 24.57 3.18 8.56
CA GLU A 155 23.82 4.36 8.98
C GLU A 155 23.39 5.21 7.77
N SER A 156 24.28 5.39 6.80
CA SER A 156 23.95 6.04 5.53
C SER A 156 22.86 5.25 4.77
N ARG A 157 22.98 3.93 4.73
CA ARG A 157 21.98 3.06 4.11
C ARG A 157 20.62 3.16 4.80
N LYS A 158 20.61 3.30 6.13
CA LYS A 158 19.39 3.52 6.92
C LYS A 158 18.68 4.82 6.52
N GLN A 159 19.41 5.92 6.38
CA GLN A 159 18.82 7.19 5.96
C GLN A 159 18.16 7.09 4.58
N ILE A 160 18.78 6.39 3.65
CA ILE A 160 18.21 6.14 2.32
C ILE A 160 16.87 5.39 2.43
N TYR A 161 16.79 4.33 3.23
CA TYR A 161 15.53 3.60 3.41
C TYR A 161 14.48 4.35 4.25
N ILE A 162 14.89 5.25 5.13
CA ILE A 162 13.97 6.18 5.82
C ILE A 162 13.32 7.11 4.81
N ASP A 163 14.08 7.68 3.87
CA ASP A 163 13.56 8.53 2.81
C ASP A 163 12.72 7.74 1.80
N PHE A 164 13.13 6.54 1.42
CA PHE A 164 12.34 5.64 0.59
C PHE A 164 10.94 5.42 1.16
N GLN A 165 10.84 5.05 2.45
CA GLN A 165 9.56 4.83 3.11
C GLN A 165 8.70 6.10 3.14
N ARG A 166 9.32 7.24 3.46
CA ARG A 166 8.62 8.53 3.51
C ARG A 166 7.99 8.86 2.17
N PHE A 167 8.74 8.84 1.09
CA PHE A 167 8.25 9.19 -0.23
C PHE A 167 7.23 8.18 -0.77
N LEU A 168 7.49 6.88 -0.58
CA LEU A 168 6.55 5.85 -1.02
C LEU A 168 5.18 6.00 -0.35
N VAL A 169 5.17 6.22 0.96
CA VAL A 169 3.93 6.38 1.72
C VAL A 169 3.21 7.68 1.35
N GLU A 170 3.94 8.78 1.12
CA GLU A 170 3.34 10.04 0.65
C GLU A 170 2.65 9.90 -0.70
N ASP A 171 3.28 9.21 -1.64
CA ASP A 171 2.74 8.97 -2.99
C ASP A 171 1.60 7.96 -3.00
N SER A 172 1.53 7.15 -1.95
CA SER A 172 0.45 6.19 -1.67
C SER A 172 0.10 5.26 -2.85
N PRO A 173 1.09 4.58 -3.49
CA PRO A 173 0.80 3.56 -4.49
C PRO A 173 0.16 2.31 -3.87
N ILE A 174 0.33 2.14 -2.57
CA ILE A 174 -0.24 1.09 -1.74
C ILE A 174 -0.85 1.67 -0.46
N ILE A 175 -1.85 1.00 0.07
CA ILE A 175 -2.45 1.29 1.37
C ILE A 175 -2.06 0.17 2.32
N PHE A 176 -1.21 0.46 3.30
CA PHE A 176 -0.85 -0.49 4.34
C PHE A 176 -2.00 -0.62 5.34
N LEU A 177 -2.40 -1.85 5.62
CA LEU A 177 -3.51 -2.13 6.53
C LEU A 177 -2.99 -2.60 7.90
N TYR A 178 -2.54 -3.84 7.98
CA TYR A 178 -2.08 -4.45 9.23
C TYR A 178 -1.10 -5.59 8.96
N HIS A 179 -0.40 -6.02 10.01
CA HIS A 179 0.42 -7.23 10.01
C HIS A 179 -0.45 -8.42 10.38
N PRO A 180 -0.66 -9.40 9.46
CA PRO A 180 -1.43 -10.60 9.79
C PRO A 180 -0.67 -11.45 10.82
N THR A 181 -1.43 -12.13 11.69
CA THR A 181 -0.88 -13.12 12.62
C THR A 181 -0.93 -14.48 11.95
N THR A 182 0.20 -15.15 11.83
CA THR A 182 0.28 -16.54 11.37
C THR A 182 0.44 -17.47 12.56
N TYR A 183 -0.19 -18.64 12.49
CA TYR A 183 -0.09 -19.69 13.53
C TYR A 183 0.48 -20.94 12.89
N THR A 184 1.48 -21.54 13.54
CA THR A 184 1.97 -22.86 13.19
C THR A 184 1.38 -23.87 14.17
N VAL A 185 0.63 -24.83 13.67
CA VAL A 185 0.08 -25.93 14.48
C VAL A 185 1.03 -27.12 14.36
N VAL A 186 1.58 -27.55 15.49
CA VAL A 186 2.46 -28.73 15.56
C VAL A 186 1.68 -29.84 16.28
N LYS A 187 1.55 -31.00 15.61
CA LYS A 187 1.01 -32.19 16.24
C LYS A 187 2.05 -32.71 17.25
N LYS A 188 1.65 -32.88 18.52
CA LYS A 188 2.45 -33.59 19.52
C LYS A 188 2.46 -35.09 19.28
#